data_f11c53d1bbd1c7add42038b4942c7ecb
#
_entry.id   f11c53d1bbd1c7add42038b4942c7ecb
#
_cell.length_a   1.000
_cell.length_b   1.000
_cell.length_c   1.000
_cell.angle_alpha   90.00
_cell.angle_beta   90.00
_cell.angle_gamma   90.00
#
_symmetry.space_group_name_H-M   'P 1'
#
loop_
_entity.id
_entity.type
_entity.pdbx_description
1 polymer ?
#
loop_
_entity_poly.entity_id
_entity_poly.type
_entity_poly.pdbx_seq_one_letter_code
_entity_poly.pdbx_strand_id
1 'polypeptide(L)'
;MAATMHELLTILIDRGGSDLHLTTGTYPQIRLDGRLVPLTEFEALTPQDTQRLAYSVLNEGQKQKFEEENELDLSFGIQGLARFRCNVFRQRGAAAAAIRVIPFKIRSFDDLGLPPVVSHLAERPKG
;
A
#
# COMPACT_ATOMS: atom_id res chain seq x y z
N MET A 1 -12.37 -12.87 12.11
CA MET A 1 -12.49 -11.42 12.15
C MET A 1 -11.94 -10.80 10.87
N ALA A 2 -12.65 -9.85 10.31
CA ALA A 2 -12.26 -9.27 9.04
C ALA A 2 -11.09 -8.31 9.21
N ALA A 3 -10.13 -8.39 8.31
CA ALA A 3 -9.00 -7.47 8.31
C ALA A 3 -9.43 -6.10 7.83
N THR A 4 -8.75 -5.07 8.31
CA THR A 4 -8.91 -3.72 7.79
C THR A 4 -7.69 -3.35 6.96
N MET A 5 -7.86 -2.39 6.06
CA MET A 5 -6.74 -1.91 5.26
C MET A 5 -5.63 -1.36 6.17
N HIS A 6 -6.00 -0.66 7.22
CA HIS A 6 -5.02 -0.10 8.14
C HIS A 6 -4.19 -1.21 8.80
N GLU A 7 -4.84 -2.28 9.23
CA GLU A 7 -4.12 -3.41 9.82
C GLU A 7 -3.14 -4.03 8.85
N LEU A 8 -3.58 -4.26 7.63
CA LEU A 8 -2.74 -4.91 6.63
C LEU A 8 -1.55 -4.03 6.24
N LEU A 9 -1.77 -2.73 6.11
CA LEU A 9 -0.69 -1.82 5.77
C LEU A 9 0.29 -1.66 6.93
N THR A 10 -0.20 -1.71 8.16
CA THR A 10 0.67 -1.67 9.33
C THR A 10 1.59 -2.90 9.35
N ILE A 11 1.03 -4.07 9.08
CA ILE A 11 1.84 -5.30 9.01
C ILE A 11 2.86 -5.20 7.89
N LEU A 12 2.47 -4.67 6.75
CA LEU A 12 3.38 -4.49 5.63
C LEU A 12 4.59 -3.66 6.03
N ILE A 13 4.35 -2.54 6.70
CA ILE A 13 5.43 -1.65 7.13
C ILE A 13 6.26 -2.31 8.23
N ASP A 14 5.61 -2.93 9.22
CA ASP A 14 6.32 -3.54 10.36
C ASP A 14 7.23 -4.66 9.92
N ARG A 15 6.84 -5.42 8.89
CA ARG A 15 7.66 -6.52 8.39
C ARG A 15 8.63 -6.11 7.29
N GLY A 16 8.61 -4.83 6.90
CA GLY A 16 9.54 -4.34 5.90
C GLY A 16 9.23 -4.78 4.49
N GLY A 17 7.96 -5.07 4.21
CA GLY A 17 7.55 -5.47 2.87
C GLY A 17 7.45 -4.29 1.93
N SER A 18 7.43 -4.59 0.64
CA SER A 18 7.35 -3.55 -0.40
C SER A 18 5.97 -3.42 -0.99
N ASP A 19 5.19 -4.50 -1.01
CA ASP A 19 3.88 -4.51 -1.66
C ASP A 19 2.89 -5.33 -0.86
N LEU A 20 1.62 -4.96 -0.96
CA LEU A 20 0.50 -5.73 -0.42
C LEU A 20 -0.40 -6.10 -1.59
N HIS A 21 -0.78 -7.37 -1.68
CA HIS A 21 -1.66 -7.87 -2.74
C HIS A 21 -2.93 -8.44 -2.13
N LEU A 22 -4.06 -7.98 -2.65
CA LEU A 22 -5.38 -8.38 -2.17
C LEU A 22 -6.18 -8.92 -3.35
N THR A 23 -6.34 -10.25 -3.40
CA THR A 23 -7.13 -10.89 -4.45
C THR A 23 -8.09 -11.89 -3.81
N THR A 24 -9.23 -12.07 -4.48
CA THR A 24 -10.25 -13.01 -4.01
C THR A 24 -9.72 -14.43 -4.07
N GLY A 25 -10.01 -15.20 -3.03
CA GLY A 25 -9.66 -16.61 -3.00
C GLY A 25 -8.31 -16.91 -2.40
N THR A 26 -7.54 -15.89 -2.03
CA THR A 26 -6.24 -16.09 -1.40
C THR A 26 -6.14 -15.27 -0.13
N TYR A 27 -5.17 -15.61 0.70
CA TYR A 27 -4.84 -14.78 1.85
C TYR A 27 -4.32 -13.42 1.38
N PRO A 28 -4.44 -12.38 2.21
CA PRO A 28 -3.66 -11.18 1.93
C PRO A 28 -2.19 -11.56 1.86
N GLN A 29 -1.46 -11.01 0.89
CA GLN A 29 -0.06 -11.37 0.68
C GLN A 29 0.79 -10.12 0.68
N ILE A 30 1.98 -10.22 1.25
CA ILE A 30 2.95 -9.12 1.19
C ILE A 30 4.21 -9.62 0.49
N ARG A 31 4.91 -8.69 -0.17
CA ARG A 31 6.17 -9.03 -0.81
C ARG A 31 7.31 -8.71 0.15
N LEU A 32 8.05 -9.74 0.52
CA LEU A 32 9.23 -9.62 1.38
C LEU A 32 10.43 -10.14 0.62
N ASP A 33 11.44 -9.31 0.44
CA ASP A 33 12.68 -9.70 -0.24
C ASP A 33 12.40 -10.37 -1.59
N GLY A 34 11.46 -9.79 -2.33
CA GLY A 34 11.12 -10.28 -3.67
C GLY A 34 10.18 -11.47 -3.71
N ARG A 35 9.73 -11.97 -2.56
CA ARG A 35 8.86 -13.14 -2.51
C ARG A 35 7.53 -12.78 -1.89
N LEU A 36 6.44 -13.33 -2.45
CA LEU A 36 5.11 -13.14 -1.89
C LEU A 36 4.91 -14.09 -0.72
N VAL A 37 4.53 -13.53 0.41
CA VAL A 37 4.32 -14.28 1.65
C VAL A 37 2.87 -14.11 2.06
N PRO A 38 2.11 -15.21 2.21
CA PRO A 38 0.71 -15.09 2.65
C PRO A 38 0.64 -14.76 4.13
N LEU A 39 -0.34 -13.92 4.48
CA LEU A 39 -0.59 -13.57 5.86
C LEU A 39 -1.64 -14.54 6.41
N THR A 40 -1.16 -15.69 6.85
CA THR A 40 -2.05 -16.79 7.25
C THR A 40 -2.74 -16.56 8.59
N GLU A 41 -2.39 -15.48 9.29
CA GLU A 41 -3.13 -15.08 10.49
C GLU A 41 -4.50 -14.51 10.16
N PHE A 42 -4.77 -14.24 8.88
CA PHE A 42 -6.08 -13.80 8.41
C PHE A 42 -6.71 -14.91 7.60
N GLU A 43 -7.99 -14.75 7.27
CA GLU A 43 -8.68 -15.71 6.42
C GLU A 43 -8.49 -15.35 4.95
N ALA A 44 -8.72 -16.35 4.08
CA ALA A 44 -8.70 -16.09 2.65
C ALA A 44 -9.77 -15.05 2.32
N LEU A 45 -9.47 -14.18 1.37
CA LEU A 45 -10.34 -13.05 1.05
C LEU A 45 -11.49 -13.51 0.15
N THR A 46 -12.70 -13.06 0.49
CA THR A 46 -13.87 -13.25 -0.34
C THR A 46 -14.02 -12.04 -1.26
N PRO A 47 -14.90 -12.14 -2.30
CA PRO A 47 -15.16 -10.94 -3.12
C PRO A 47 -15.65 -9.76 -2.31
N GLN A 48 -16.44 -10.01 -1.27
CA GLN A 48 -16.90 -8.93 -0.39
C GLN A 48 -15.73 -8.32 0.37
N ASP A 49 -14.79 -9.14 0.82
CA ASP A 49 -13.63 -8.65 1.54
C ASP A 49 -12.75 -7.77 0.67
N THR A 50 -12.46 -8.21 -0.55
CA THR A 50 -11.59 -7.42 -1.43
C THR A 50 -12.26 -6.12 -1.82
N GLN A 51 -13.57 -6.13 -2.05
CA GLN A 51 -14.28 -4.90 -2.37
C GLN A 51 -14.27 -3.95 -1.17
N ARG A 52 -14.54 -4.46 0.01
CA ARG A 52 -14.55 -3.63 1.23
C ARG A 52 -13.19 -2.99 1.46
N LEU A 53 -12.14 -3.79 1.33
CA LEU A 53 -10.79 -3.28 1.55
C LEU A 53 -10.40 -2.24 0.52
N ALA A 54 -10.66 -2.54 -0.76
CA ALA A 54 -10.33 -1.60 -1.83
C ALA A 54 -11.12 -0.30 -1.66
N TYR A 55 -12.41 -0.40 -1.38
CA TYR A 55 -13.25 0.78 -1.27
C TYR A 55 -12.93 1.62 -0.05
N SER A 56 -12.30 1.03 0.97
CA SER A 56 -11.97 1.78 2.17
C SER A 56 -10.96 2.89 1.93
N VAL A 57 -10.21 2.84 0.82
CA VAL A 57 -9.24 3.88 0.48
C VAL A 57 -9.71 4.78 -0.65
N LEU A 58 -10.95 4.61 -1.11
CA LEU A 58 -11.51 5.40 -2.21
C LEU A 58 -12.55 6.37 -1.68
N ASN A 59 -12.56 7.59 -2.25
CA ASN A 59 -13.68 8.50 -2.02
C ASN A 59 -14.80 8.18 -3.02
N GLU A 60 -15.92 8.90 -2.93
CA GLU A 60 -17.08 8.58 -3.75
C GLU A 60 -16.81 8.73 -5.25
N GLY A 61 -16.08 9.77 -5.62
CA GLY A 61 -15.73 9.97 -7.03
C GLY A 61 -14.82 8.88 -7.56
N GLN A 62 -13.89 8.42 -6.73
CA GLN A 62 -12.99 7.35 -7.11
C GLN A 62 -13.73 6.02 -7.24
N LYS A 63 -14.67 5.75 -6.34
CA LYS A 63 -15.48 4.53 -6.45
C LYS A 63 -16.26 4.52 -7.75
N GLN A 64 -16.87 5.65 -8.08
CA GLN A 64 -17.65 5.75 -9.30
C GLN A 64 -16.77 5.53 -10.52
N LYS A 65 -15.58 6.13 -10.54
CA LYS A 65 -14.67 5.97 -11.65
C LYS A 65 -14.23 4.51 -11.80
N PHE A 66 -13.95 3.85 -10.69
CA PHE A 66 -13.57 2.44 -10.72
C PHE A 66 -14.70 1.59 -11.27
N GLU A 67 -15.94 1.86 -10.84
CA GLU A 67 -17.08 1.06 -11.31
C GLU A 67 -17.32 1.25 -12.80
N GLU A 68 -16.99 2.43 -13.34
CA GLU A 68 -17.15 2.69 -14.76
C GLU A 68 -16.02 2.12 -15.58
N GLU A 69 -14.78 2.20 -15.09
CA GLU A 69 -13.61 1.86 -15.87
C GLU A 69 -12.99 0.52 -15.49
N ASN A 70 -13.39 -0.07 -14.37
CA ASN A 70 -12.88 -1.35 -13.86
C ASN A 70 -11.41 -1.30 -13.49
N GLU A 71 -10.86 -0.12 -13.33
CA GLU A 71 -9.47 0.07 -12.95
C GLU A 71 -9.29 1.49 -12.43
N LEU A 72 -8.45 1.64 -11.41
CA LEU A 72 -8.18 2.95 -10.84
C LEU A 72 -6.81 2.95 -10.19
N ASP A 73 -6.01 3.96 -10.54
CA ASP A 73 -4.73 4.23 -9.88
C ASP A 73 -4.93 5.39 -8.94
N LEU A 74 -4.36 5.29 -7.75
CA LEU A 74 -4.42 6.38 -6.79
C LEU A 74 -3.24 6.29 -5.84
N SER A 75 -3.01 7.37 -5.12
CA SER A 75 -2.05 7.33 -4.02
C SER A 75 -2.72 7.90 -2.79
N PHE A 76 -2.29 7.44 -1.64
CA PHE A 76 -2.82 7.95 -0.38
C PHE A 76 -1.76 7.82 0.70
N GLY A 77 -1.94 8.53 1.78
CA GLY A 77 -1.03 8.47 2.91
C GLY A 77 -1.78 8.10 4.17
N ILE A 78 -1.10 7.40 5.06
CA ILE A 78 -1.60 7.14 6.39
C ILE A 78 -0.67 7.83 7.36
N GLN A 79 -1.22 8.78 8.10
CA GLN A 79 -0.41 9.60 9.00
C GLN A 79 0.29 8.71 10.02
N GLY A 80 1.59 8.95 10.21
CA GLY A 80 2.39 8.16 11.12
C GLY A 80 2.83 6.82 10.59
N LEU A 81 2.49 6.47 9.37
CA LEU A 81 2.84 5.18 8.81
C LEU A 81 3.64 5.32 7.52
N ALA A 82 3.01 5.72 6.42
CA ALA A 82 3.71 5.85 5.14
C ALA A 82 2.75 6.40 4.09
N ARG A 83 3.29 6.64 2.90
CA ARG A 83 2.48 6.89 1.73
C ARG A 83 2.48 5.66 0.87
N PHE A 84 1.41 5.49 0.10
CA PHE A 84 1.19 4.28 -0.68
C PHE A 84 0.68 4.63 -2.06
N ARG A 85 1.05 3.81 -3.02
CA ARG A 85 0.45 3.84 -4.34
C ARG A 85 -0.40 2.60 -4.49
N CYS A 86 -1.63 2.78 -4.95
CA CYS A 86 -2.60 1.69 -5.00
C CYS A 86 -3.16 1.58 -6.41
N ASN A 87 -3.24 0.37 -6.92
CA ASN A 87 -3.94 0.06 -8.15
C ASN A 87 -5.09 -0.88 -7.82
N VAL A 88 -6.33 -0.42 -8.07
CA VAL A 88 -7.52 -1.23 -7.88
C VAL A 88 -7.98 -1.67 -9.26
N PHE A 89 -8.30 -2.96 -9.40
CA PHE A 89 -8.68 -3.50 -10.70
C PHE A 89 -9.66 -4.65 -10.50
N ARG A 90 -10.26 -5.09 -11.59
CA ARG A 90 -11.15 -6.25 -11.56
C ARG A 90 -10.40 -7.49 -12.00
N GLN A 91 -10.61 -8.56 -11.25
CA GLN A 91 -10.04 -9.85 -11.59
C GLN A 91 -11.13 -10.88 -11.41
N ARG A 92 -11.53 -11.52 -12.51
CA ARG A 92 -12.60 -12.52 -12.51
C ARG A 92 -13.88 -11.97 -11.91
N GLY A 93 -14.17 -10.70 -12.21
CA GLY A 93 -15.39 -10.05 -11.76
C GLY A 93 -15.35 -9.52 -10.35
N ALA A 94 -14.26 -9.71 -9.63
CA ALA A 94 -14.12 -9.23 -8.26
C ALA A 94 -13.09 -8.12 -8.20
N ALA A 95 -13.22 -7.24 -7.21
CA ALA A 95 -12.23 -6.19 -7.00
C ALA A 95 -10.95 -6.80 -6.45
N ALA A 96 -9.82 -6.27 -6.88
CA ALA A 96 -8.52 -6.65 -6.38
C ALA A 96 -7.69 -5.39 -6.21
N ALA A 97 -6.64 -5.45 -5.41
CA ALA A 97 -5.80 -4.28 -5.18
C ALA A 97 -4.35 -4.69 -5.03
N ALA A 98 -3.47 -3.88 -5.60
CA ALA A 98 -2.03 -4.01 -5.40
C ALA A 98 -1.56 -2.67 -4.85
N ILE A 99 -0.90 -2.71 -3.70
CA ILE A 99 -0.51 -1.50 -2.99
C ILE A 99 0.99 -1.54 -2.76
N ARG A 100 1.67 -0.45 -3.12
CA ARG A 100 3.11 -0.34 -3.00
C ARG A 100 3.46 0.76 -2.02
N VAL A 101 4.43 0.49 -1.15
CA VAL A 101 4.95 1.49 -0.23
C VAL A 101 5.78 2.49 -1.03
N ILE A 102 5.53 3.78 -0.81
CA ILE A 102 6.34 4.83 -1.41
C ILE A 102 7.34 5.27 -0.35
N PRO A 103 8.65 5.06 -0.58
CA PRO A 103 9.64 5.43 0.43
C PRO A 103 9.66 6.93 0.66
N PHE A 104 9.84 7.34 1.91
CA PHE A 104 10.10 8.73 2.20
C PHE A 104 11.48 9.09 1.73
N LYS A 105 11.59 10.22 1.08
CA LYS A 105 12.88 10.81 0.83
C LYS A 105 13.09 11.86 1.88
N ILE A 106 14.08 11.65 2.70
CA ILE A 106 14.44 12.63 3.70
C ILE A 106 15.46 13.50 3.07
N ARG A 107 15.17 14.66 3.01
CA ARG A 107 16.10 15.55 2.39
C ARG A 107 16.93 16.25 3.34
N SER A 108 16.95 15.63 3.66
CA SER A 108 17.64 15.52 4.43
C SER A 108 18.17 15.92 4.88
N PHE A 109 18.64 16.15 4.98
CA PHE A 109 19.05 16.05 5.51
C PHE A 109 19.10 16.78 5.18
N ASP A 110 18.97 17.11 4.75
CA ASP A 110 18.85 17.31 4.22
C ASP A 110 17.91 17.79 3.83
N ASP A 111 17.33 17.72 3.50
CA ASP A 111 16.17 18.05 3.36
C ASP A 111 15.48 18.31 4.53
N LEU A 112 15.69 18.63 5.31
CA LEU A 112 15.28 18.77 6.42
C LEU A 112 15.90 19.71 6.99
N GLY A 113 16.40 20.27 6.55
CA GLY A 113 17.15 20.81 6.87
C GLY A 113 18.17 20.64 7.32
N LEU A 114 18.47 20.83 7.25
CA LEU A 114 19.35 20.49 7.48
C LEU A 114 20.09 20.80 7.18
N PRO A 115 20.48 21.04 7.14
CA PRO A 115 21.25 20.85 6.91
C PRO A 115 21.88 20.94 6.71
N PRO A 116 22.32 21.02 6.56
CA PRO A 116 22.98 20.46 6.36
C PRO A 116 23.53 20.30 6.42
N VAL A 117 23.98 20.40 6.33
CA VAL A 117 24.58 19.69 6.39
C VAL A 117 24.63 19.16 6.43
N VAL A 118 24.63 19.08 6.29
CA VAL A 118 24.75 18.08 6.26
C VAL A 118 24.63 17.72 5.80
N SER A 119 24.56 17.71 5.62
CA SER A 119 24.61 16.93 5.20
C SER A 119 24.91 16.77 4.71
N HIS A 120 25.19 16.92 4.49
CA HIS A 120 25.56 16.43 4.10
C HIS A 120 25.79 15.80 3.95
N LEU A 121 25.84 15.88 3.81
CA LEU A 121 26.02 15.10 3.70
C LEU A 121 25.97 14.52 3.36
N ALA A 122 26.06 14.56 3.16
CA ALA A 122 25.98 13.74 2.91
C ALA A 122 25.78 13.61 2.36
N GLU A 123 25.60 13.52 2.21
CA GLU A 123 25.46 13.05 1.83
C GLU A 123 25.36 12.82 1.24
N ARG A 124 25.58 13.12 0.98
CA ARG A 124 25.48 12.75 0.51
C ARG A 124 25.39 12.31 -0.14
N PRO A 125 25.54 12.59 -0.29
CA PRO A 125 25.26 12.09 -0.88
C PRO A 125 24.88 11.95 -1.26
N LYS A 126 24.89 11.66 -1.57
CA LYS A 126 24.32 11.25 -1.76
C LYS A 126 23.93 10.86 -1.61
N GLY A 127 23.73 11.08 -1.45
CA GLY A 127 23.31 10.51 -1.41
C GLY A 127 23.08 10.51 -1.49
#